data_f5afa2620dd9240b543232637fe4e60d
#
_entry.id   f5afa2620dd9240b543232637fe4e60d
#
_cell.length_a   1.000
_cell.length_b   1.000
_cell.length_c   1.000
_cell.angle_alpha   90.00
_cell.angle_beta   90.00
_cell.angle_gamma   90.00
#
_symmetry.space_group_name_H-M   'P 1'
#
loop_
_entity.id
_entity.type
_entity.pdbx_description
1 polymer ?
#
loop_
_entity_poly.entity_id
_entity_poly.type
_entity_poly.pdbx_seq_one_letter_code
_entity_poly.pdbx_strand_id
1 'polypeptide(L)'
;MKRITDPRSGYYHKNGRGVTAYESFVPQPLQHIVINVEDKGHNGQEPALLALADKALEHLKAKDAEGKEMTEEIAESSVRLEWNVPSMVLLSLGDETEKKKRDIDQQNMVRAIRYGIDCLERLPLSGRLLKDLHWVAMQGEHNEKKYPGEFRTSPIWMGDEHDTLESAPFIPPAPDDMLKAFYDLEQYINADDDVHPLIKAALIHYQFEVIHPFIDGNGRGGQLLTLLFLNERGILKGAAVNLPRVFHLRQFPYFTGLASVEISGTYEKWVRFFLEALMVA
;
A
#
# COMPACT_ATOMS: atom_id res chain seq x y z
N MET A 1 -14.17 -22.37 -7.85
CA MET A 1 -13.13 -22.31 -8.91
C MET A 1 -11.78 -22.44 -8.23
N LYS A 2 -10.84 -23.23 -8.73
CA LYS A 2 -9.50 -23.30 -8.09
C LYS A 2 -8.78 -21.99 -8.35
N ARG A 3 -8.37 -21.29 -7.30
CA ARG A 3 -7.58 -20.05 -7.40
C ARG A 3 -6.17 -20.41 -7.93
N ILE A 4 -5.66 -19.61 -8.85
CA ILE A 4 -4.36 -19.82 -9.48
C ILE A 4 -3.42 -18.76 -8.94
N THR A 5 -2.25 -19.17 -8.50
CA THR A 5 -1.16 -18.28 -8.08
C THR A 5 0.18 -18.88 -8.50
N ASP A 6 1.17 -18.01 -8.68
CA ASP A 6 2.55 -18.43 -8.91
C ASP A 6 3.25 -18.65 -7.56
N PRO A 7 4.00 -19.75 -7.38
CA PRO A 7 4.73 -20.02 -6.13
C PRO A 7 5.72 -18.92 -5.72
N ARG A 8 6.19 -18.10 -6.66
CA ARG A 8 7.07 -16.96 -6.39
C ARG A 8 6.33 -15.88 -5.59
N SER A 9 5.02 -15.67 -5.84
CA SER A 9 4.23 -14.66 -5.14
C SER A 9 3.67 -15.16 -3.82
N GLY A 10 3.29 -16.44 -3.72
CA GLY A 10 2.68 -16.99 -2.52
C GLY A 10 1.93 -18.30 -2.77
N TYR A 11 1.00 -18.59 -1.87
CA TYR A 11 0.16 -19.78 -1.96
C TYR A 11 -1.22 -19.53 -1.33
N TYR A 12 -2.19 -20.37 -1.69
CA TYR A 12 -3.50 -20.34 -1.04
C TYR A 12 -3.55 -21.32 0.14
N HIS A 13 -3.88 -20.79 1.31
CA HIS A 13 -4.07 -21.56 2.54
C HIS A 13 -5.56 -21.81 2.78
N LYS A 14 -5.90 -23.08 3.07
CA LYS A 14 -7.28 -23.47 3.41
C LYS A 14 -7.54 -23.23 4.90
N ASN A 15 -8.55 -22.44 5.19
CA ASN A 15 -8.96 -22.06 6.54
C ASN A 15 -10.36 -22.60 6.83
N GLY A 16 -10.63 -22.86 8.12
CA GLY A 16 -11.92 -23.33 8.57
C GLY A 16 -12.23 -24.79 8.18
N ARG A 17 -13.48 -25.22 8.43
CA ARG A 17 -13.98 -26.55 8.07
C ARG A 17 -15.45 -26.49 7.66
N GLY A 18 -15.86 -27.42 6.80
CA GLY A 18 -17.26 -27.51 6.35
C GLY A 18 -17.73 -26.23 5.65
N VAL A 19 -18.87 -25.72 6.04
CA VAL A 19 -19.51 -24.53 5.44
C VAL A 19 -18.81 -23.22 5.77
N THR A 20 -17.86 -23.21 6.70
CA THR A 20 -17.05 -22.02 7.05
C THR A 20 -15.66 -22.07 6.41
N ALA A 21 -15.40 -23.05 5.56
CA ALA A 21 -14.10 -23.17 4.88
C ALA A 21 -13.94 -22.10 3.79
N TYR A 22 -12.76 -21.48 3.75
CA TYR A 22 -12.37 -20.54 2.71
C TYR A 22 -10.88 -20.66 2.40
N GLU A 23 -10.45 -20.12 1.27
CA GLU A 23 -9.04 -20.07 0.89
C GLU A 23 -8.56 -18.61 0.92
N SER A 24 -7.48 -18.35 1.67
CA SER A 24 -6.83 -17.04 1.73
C SER A 24 -5.46 -17.09 1.07
N PHE A 25 -5.06 -15.99 0.44
CA PHE A 25 -3.73 -15.87 -0.15
C PHE A 25 -2.70 -15.53 0.94
N VAL A 26 -1.60 -16.26 0.98
CA VAL A 26 -0.46 -16.00 1.87
C VAL A 26 0.74 -15.64 1.00
N PRO A 27 1.21 -14.38 1.04
CA PRO A 27 2.34 -13.95 0.21
C PRO A 27 3.65 -14.58 0.69
N GLN A 28 4.60 -14.77 -0.24
CA GLN A 28 5.97 -15.13 0.13
C GLN A 28 6.65 -14.00 0.90
N PRO A 29 7.50 -14.30 1.88
CA PRO A 29 8.35 -13.30 2.50
C PRO A 29 9.24 -12.62 1.46
N LEU A 30 9.31 -11.29 1.48
CA LEU A 30 10.06 -10.49 0.50
C LEU A 30 11.57 -10.82 0.47
N GLN A 31 12.12 -11.31 1.56
CA GLN A 31 13.52 -11.77 1.63
C GLN A 31 13.84 -12.90 0.63
N HIS A 32 12.81 -13.63 0.18
CA HIS A 32 12.94 -14.72 -0.78
C HIS A 32 12.69 -14.27 -2.24
N ILE A 33 12.33 -13.01 -2.44
CA ILE A 33 12.00 -12.47 -3.76
C ILE A 33 13.23 -11.83 -4.38
N VAL A 34 13.67 -12.39 -5.49
CA VAL A 34 14.75 -11.82 -6.30
C VAL A 34 14.13 -11.09 -7.48
N ILE A 35 14.42 -9.79 -7.61
CA ILE A 35 13.96 -8.95 -8.71
C ILE A 35 15.02 -8.96 -9.81
N ASN A 36 14.57 -9.20 -11.04
CA ASN A 36 15.43 -9.03 -12.20
C ASN A 36 15.57 -7.53 -12.51
N VAL A 37 16.61 -6.89 -11.96
CA VAL A 37 16.87 -5.46 -12.13
C VAL A 37 17.21 -5.06 -13.57
N GLU A 38 17.62 -6.03 -14.40
CA GLU A 38 17.90 -5.86 -15.83
C GLU A 38 16.66 -6.03 -16.72
N ASP A 39 15.49 -6.28 -16.11
CA ASP A 39 14.22 -6.39 -16.85
C ASP A 39 13.94 -5.14 -17.68
N LYS A 40 13.71 -5.32 -18.98
CA LYS A 40 13.44 -4.27 -19.97
C LYS A 40 12.00 -4.25 -20.47
N GLY A 41 11.08 -4.77 -19.66
CA GLY A 41 9.67 -4.81 -19.99
C GLY A 41 9.31 -5.86 -21.06
N HIS A 42 8.03 -5.88 -21.42
CA HIS A 42 7.47 -6.95 -22.26
C HIS A 42 8.15 -7.07 -23.65
N ASN A 43 8.55 -5.95 -24.24
CA ASN A 43 9.15 -5.91 -25.59
C ASN A 43 10.70 -5.84 -25.56
N GLY A 44 11.34 -5.84 -24.37
CA GLY A 44 12.78 -5.70 -24.24
C GLY A 44 13.34 -4.34 -24.69
N GLN A 45 12.47 -3.33 -24.88
CA GLN A 45 12.83 -2.00 -25.37
C GLN A 45 12.74 -0.90 -24.32
N GLU A 46 12.18 -1.22 -23.14
CA GLU A 46 12.08 -0.27 -22.04
C GLU A 46 13.41 -0.18 -21.27
N PRO A 47 13.65 0.90 -20.51
CA PRO A 47 14.80 0.97 -19.62
C PRO A 47 14.82 -0.21 -18.64
N ALA A 48 16.00 -0.71 -18.29
CA ALA A 48 16.15 -1.68 -17.21
C ALA A 48 15.58 -1.12 -15.89
N LEU A 49 15.04 -1.97 -15.03
CA LEU A 49 14.43 -1.53 -13.77
C LEU A 49 15.42 -0.72 -12.90
N LEU A 50 16.69 -1.12 -12.86
CA LEU A 50 17.70 -0.38 -12.12
C LEU A 50 17.87 1.05 -12.67
N ALA A 51 18.00 1.20 -13.98
CA ALA A 51 18.14 2.52 -14.61
C ALA A 51 16.87 3.39 -14.41
N LEU A 52 15.70 2.78 -14.40
CA LEU A 52 14.44 3.46 -14.10
C LEU A 52 14.39 3.91 -12.63
N ALA A 53 14.86 3.06 -11.71
CA ALA A 53 14.93 3.37 -10.27
C ALA A 53 15.91 4.52 -9.99
N ASP A 54 17.11 4.51 -10.61
CA ASP A 54 18.05 5.61 -10.50
C ASP A 54 17.47 6.94 -10.98
N LYS A 55 16.80 6.92 -12.14
CA LYS A 55 16.14 8.10 -12.70
C LYS A 55 15.00 8.62 -11.80
N ALA A 56 14.20 7.72 -11.24
CA ALA A 56 13.14 8.08 -10.29
C ALA A 56 13.74 8.68 -9.00
N LEU A 57 14.88 8.14 -8.53
CA LEU A 57 15.58 8.67 -7.36
C LEU A 57 16.10 10.09 -7.58
N GLU A 58 16.68 10.37 -8.76
CA GLU A 58 17.10 11.73 -9.14
C GLU A 58 15.91 12.69 -9.18
N HIS A 59 14.78 12.25 -9.75
CA HIS A 59 13.55 13.03 -9.79
C HIS A 59 13.03 13.37 -8.39
N LEU A 60 12.95 12.38 -7.49
CA LEU A 60 12.49 12.59 -6.11
C LEU A 60 13.39 13.55 -5.34
N LYS A 61 14.71 13.42 -5.46
CA LYS A 61 15.67 14.34 -4.85
C LYS A 61 15.53 15.78 -5.37
N ALA A 62 15.25 15.93 -6.67
CA ALA A 62 14.99 17.25 -7.25
C ALA A 62 13.70 17.85 -6.70
N LYS A 63 12.63 17.05 -6.56
CA LYS A 63 11.36 17.47 -5.95
C LYS A 63 11.51 17.86 -4.49
N ASP A 64 12.22 17.06 -3.72
CA ASP A 64 12.54 17.37 -2.31
C ASP A 64 13.30 18.69 -2.17
N ALA A 65 14.24 18.94 -3.08
CA ALA A 65 15.03 20.18 -3.11
C ALA A 65 14.19 21.44 -3.48
N GLU A 66 13.04 21.29 -4.14
CA GLU A 66 12.09 22.39 -4.37
C GLU A 66 11.48 22.88 -3.06
N GLY A 67 11.54 22.09 -1.98
CA GLY A 67 11.04 22.44 -0.66
C GLY A 67 9.52 22.62 -0.59
N LYS A 68 8.78 22.06 -1.56
CA LYS A 68 7.32 22.12 -1.57
C LYS A 68 6.75 21.10 -0.61
N GLU A 69 5.96 21.58 0.34
CA GLU A 69 5.19 20.74 1.26
C GLU A 69 3.81 20.44 0.64
N MET A 70 3.44 19.17 0.54
CA MET A 70 2.20 18.69 -0.10
C MET A 70 1.33 17.86 0.84
N THR A 71 1.45 18.05 2.15
CA THR A 71 0.74 17.24 3.16
C THR A 71 -0.77 17.22 2.94
N GLU A 72 -1.38 18.37 2.67
CA GLU A 72 -2.82 18.50 2.44
C GLU A 72 -3.26 17.82 1.14
N GLU A 73 -2.52 18.00 0.05
CA GLU A 73 -2.81 17.37 -1.24
C GLU A 73 -2.63 15.85 -1.21
N ILE A 74 -1.63 15.36 -0.46
CA ILE A 74 -1.40 13.93 -0.25
C ILE A 74 -2.57 13.34 0.55
N ALA A 75 -2.96 14.00 1.63
CA ALA A 75 -4.06 13.56 2.48
C ALA A 75 -5.40 13.49 1.70
N GLU A 76 -5.70 14.51 0.93
CA GLU A 76 -6.88 14.53 0.06
C GLU A 76 -6.86 13.38 -0.95
N SER A 77 -5.73 13.19 -1.62
CA SER A 77 -5.58 12.14 -2.64
C SER A 77 -5.66 10.74 -2.04
N SER A 78 -5.12 10.55 -0.83
CA SER A 78 -5.17 9.28 -0.10
C SER A 78 -6.60 8.88 0.23
N VAL A 79 -7.39 9.80 0.76
CA VAL A 79 -8.80 9.56 1.08
C VAL A 79 -9.61 9.31 -0.18
N ARG A 80 -9.36 10.04 -1.27
CA ARG A 80 -10.05 9.84 -2.55
C ARG A 80 -9.80 8.46 -3.15
N LEU A 81 -8.57 7.97 -3.08
CA LEU A 81 -8.21 6.64 -3.60
C LEU A 81 -8.94 5.54 -2.83
N GLU A 82 -8.98 5.62 -1.51
CA GLU A 82 -9.62 4.62 -0.66
C GLU A 82 -11.15 4.61 -0.81
N TRP A 83 -11.77 5.78 -0.86
CA TRP A 83 -13.22 5.91 -1.03
C TRP A 83 -13.69 5.61 -2.45
N ASN A 84 -12.76 5.31 -3.37
CA ASN A 84 -13.04 5.01 -4.79
C ASN A 84 -14.00 5.99 -5.45
N VAL A 85 -13.86 7.29 -5.13
CA VAL A 85 -14.78 8.33 -5.62
C VAL A 85 -14.38 8.75 -7.04
N PRO A 86 -15.19 8.47 -8.07
CA PRO A 86 -14.93 8.98 -9.41
C PRO A 86 -14.86 10.50 -9.41
N SER A 87 -13.87 11.08 -10.09
CA SER A 87 -13.63 12.53 -10.14
C SER A 87 -14.85 13.36 -10.57
N MET A 88 -15.79 12.76 -11.32
CA MET A 88 -17.02 13.42 -11.77
C MET A 88 -18.17 13.38 -10.74
N VAL A 89 -18.18 12.44 -9.80
CA VAL A 89 -19.26 12.31 -8.79
C VAL A 89 -19.06 13.30 -7.64
N LEU A 90 -17.83 13.80 -7.44
CA LEU A 90 -17.52 14.80 -6.40
C LEU A 90 -18.27 16.14 -6.55
N LEU A 91 -18.79 16.45 -7.71
CA LEU A 91 -19.37 17.76 -8.00
C LEU A 91 -20.89 17.84 -7.82
N SER A 92 -21.61 16.73 -7.69
CA SER A 92 -23.07 16.84 -7.81
C SER A 92 -23.96 16.26 -6.70
N LEU A 93 -23.54 15.27 -5.89
CA LEU A 93 -24.50 14.58 -5.00
C LEU A 93 -23.88 13.99 -3.71
N GLY A 94 -22.92 14.65 -3.09
CA GLY A 94 -22.49 14.21 -1.76
C GLY A 94 -23.49 14.62 -0.70
N ASP A 95 -24.15 13.64 -0.05
CA ASP A 95 -24.80 13.87 1.22
C ASP A 95 -23.83 14.64 2.13
N GLU A 96 -24.30 15.69 2.77
CA GLU A 96 -23.49 16.52 3.71
C GLU A 96 -22.81 15.65 4.78
N THR A 97 -23.41 14.53 5.14
CA THR A 97 -22.85 13.55 6.08
C THR A 97 -21.62 12.86 5.52
N GLU A 98 -21.66 12.39 4.27
CA GLU A 98 -20.52 11.76 3.61
C GLU A 98 -19.37 12.74 3.37
N LYS A 99 -19.71 13.98 3.04
CA LYS A 99 -18.72 15.07 2.93
C LYS A 99 -18.01 15.30 4.25
N LYS A 100 -18.76 15.41 5.36
CA LYS A 100 -18.17 15.58 6.71
C LYS A 100 -17.24 14.42 7.09
N LYS A 101 -17.59 13.18 6.78
CA LYS A 101 -16.72 12.02 7.02
C LYS A 101 -15.40 12.14 6.26
N ARG A 102 -15.47 12.47 4.95
CA ARG A 102 -14.26 12.67 4.14
C ARG A 102 -13.38 13.81 4.64
N ASP A 103 -13.98 14.92 5.07
CA ASP A 103 -13.25 16.06 5.62
C ASP A 103 -12.52 15.66 6.93
N ILE A 104 -13.16 14.85 7.78
CA ILE A 104 -12.56 14.29 9.00
C ILE A 104 -11.39 13.36 8.63
N ASP A 105 -11.60 12.45 7.71
CA ASP A 105 -10.55 11.50 7.27
C ASP A 105 -9.36 12.22 6.65
N GLN A 106 -9.58 13.27 5.86
CA GLN A 106 -8.52 14.10 5.30
C GLN A 106 -7.72 14.82 6.39
N GLN A 107 -8.39 15.44 7.36
CA GLN A 107 -7.71 16.09 8.49
C GLN A 107 -6.91 15.10 9.34
N ASN A 108 -7.44 13.90 9.54
CA ASN A 108 -6.75 12.84 10.24
C ASN A 108 -5.51 12.37 9.47
N MET A 109 -5.61 12.26 8.14
CA MET A 109 -4.48 11.87 7.30
C MET A 109 -3.37 12.93 7.35
N VAL A 110 -3.70 14.24 7.32
CA VAL A 110 -2.73 15.33 7.55
C VAL A 110 -2.01 15.14 8.87
N ARG A 111 -2.76 14.87 9.95
CA ARG A 111 -2.18 14.62 11.28
C ARG A 111 -1.27 13.40 11.29
N ALA A 112 -1.71 12.29 10.64
CA ALA A 112 -0.95 11.06 10.58
C ALA A 112 0.38 11.24 9.82
N ILE A 113 0.39 11.97 8.71
CA ILE A 113 1.60 12.29 7.94
C ILE A 113 2.58 13.06 8.82
N ARG A 114 2.16 14.16 9.45
CA ARG A 114 3.02 15.00 10.31
C ARG A 114 3.53 14.20 11.49
N TYR A 115 2.65 13.51 12.20
CA TYR A 115 3.02 12.65 13.33
C TYR A 115 4.03 11.57 12.94
N GLY A 116 3.83 10.92 11.79
CA GLY A 116 4.73 9.89 11.31
C GLY A 116 6.14 10.42 11.00
N ILE A 117 6.23 11.57 10.32
CA ILE A 117 7.51 12.20 10.00
C ILE A 117 8.25 12.59 11.29
N ASP A 118 7.56 13.19 12.26
CA ASP A 118 8.14 13.56 13.57
C ASP A 118 8.61 12.32 14.36
N CYS A 119 7.89 11.21 14.25
CA CYS A 119 8.25 9.96 14.92
C CYS A 119 9.54 9.33 14.38
N LEU A 120 9.85 9.47 13.09
CA LEU A 120 11.04 8.89 12.47
C LEU A 120 12.36 9.43 13.07
N GLU A 121 12.35 10.59 13.69
CA GLU A 121 13.54 11.09 14.41
C GLU A 121 13.93 10.20 15.60
N ARG A 122 13.02 9.37 16.11
CA ARG A 122 13.18 8.64 17.38
C ARG A 122 12.78 7.17 17.32
N LEU A 123 12.02 6.77 16.31
CA LEU A 123 11.45 5.43 16.19
C LEU A 123 11.70 4.89 14.79
N PRO A 124 12.11 3.61 14.65
CA PRO A 124 12.17 2.96 13.36
C PRO A 124 10.75 2.67 12.84
N LEU A 125 10.64 2.45 11.54
CA LEU A 125 9.42 1.92 10.95
C LEU A 125 9.13 0.54 11.52
N SER A 126 8.00 0.42 12.20
CA SER A 126 7.61 -0.80 12.93
C SER A 126 6.09 -0.96 12.94
N GLY A 127 5.64 -2.18 13.22
CA GLY A 127 4.21 -2.46 13.37
C GLY A 127 3.57 -1.62 14.47
N ARG A 128 4.31 -1.28 15.53
CA ARG A 128 3.83 -0.37 16.56
C ARG A 128 3.55 1.02 15.98
N LEU A 129 4.53 1.61 15.27
CA LEU A 129 4.36 2.93 14.67
C LEU A 129 3.21 2.91 13.64
N LEU A 130 3.09 1.86 12.83
CA LEU A 130 2.00 1.73 11.87
C LEU A 130 0.62 1.63 12.54
N LYS A 131 0.51 0.96 13.69
CA LYS A 131 -0.73 0.93 14.49
C LYS A 131 -1.07 2.31 15.05
N ASP A 132 -0.08 3.05 15.56
CA ASP A 132 -0.26 4.41 16.07
C ASP A 132 -0.71 5.35 14.93
N LEU A 133 -0.09 5.25 13.75
CA LEU A 133 -0.46 6.01 12.56
C LEU A 133 -1.87 5.69 12.06
N HIS A 134 -2.21 4.41 12.01
CA HIS A 134 -3.56 3.96 11.66
C HIS A 134 -4.59 4.50 12.65
N TRP A 135 -4.27 4.47 13.96
CA TRP A 135 -5.14 5.05 14.98
C TRP A 135 -5.38 6.54 14.71
N VAL A 136 -4.34 7.32 14.41
CA VAL A 136 -4.48 8.76 14.08
C VAL A 136 -5.28 8.97 12.80
N ALA A 137 -5.01 8.19 11.74
CA ALA A 137 -5.65 8.34 10.43
C ALA A 137 -7.13 7.93 10.43
N MET A 138 -7.54 7.07 11.37
CA MET A 138 -8.88 6.47 11.42
C MET A 138 -9.75 7.03 12.57
N GLN A 139 -9.46 8.24 13.06
CA GLN A 139 -10.31 8.87 14.08
C GLN A 139 -11.68 9.29 13.53
N GLY A 140 -12.73 9.20 14.35
CA GLY A 140 -14.10 9.62 14.03
C GLY A 140 -15.12 8.51 14.26
N GLU A 141 -16.35 8.90 14.60
CA GLU A 141 -17.45 7.97 14.94
C GLU A 141 -17.74 6.93 13.84
N HIS A 142 -17.59 7.34 12.56
CA HIS A 142 -17.81 6.45 11.41
C HIS A 142 -16.73 5.36 11.28
N ASN A 143 -15.60 5.49 11.96
CA ASN A 143 -14.49 4.55 11.95
C ASN A 143 -14.37 3.71 13.24
N GLU A 144 -15.12 4.00 14.31
CA GLU A 144 -15.00 3.29 15.61
C GLU A 144 -15.12 1.77 15.48
N LYS A 145 -16.09 1.29 14.69
CA LYS A 145 -16.30 -0.16 14.47
C LYS A 145 -15.24 -0.82 13.58
N LYS A 146 -14.29 -0.04 13.06
CA LYS A 146 -13.19 -0.52 12.23
C LYS A 146 -11.90 -0.74 13.05
N TYR A 147 -12.00 -0.59 14.38
CA TYR A 147 -10.92 -0.80 15.34
C TYR A 147 -9.61 -0.05 15.00
N PRO A 148 -9.64 1.30 15.00
CA PRO A 148 -8.45 2.10 14.70
C PRO A 148 -7.23 1.68 15.53
N GLY A 149 -6.09 1.49 14.88
CA GLY A 149 -4.84 1.12 15.53
C GLY A 149 -4.70 -0.37 15.89
N GLU A 150 -5.70 -1.20 15.60
CA GLU A 150 -5.63 -2.63 15.92
C GLU A 150 -5.58 -3.50 14.66
N PHE A 151 -4.65 -4.47 14.64
CA PHE A 151 -4.64 -5.48 13.60
C PHE A 151 -5.89 -6.35 13.72
N ARG A 152 -6.44 -6.70 12.55
CA ARG A 152 -7.66 -7.51 12.48
C ARG A 152 -7.48 -8.90 13.10
N THR A 153 -8.52 -9.35 13.77
CA THR A 153 -8.62 -10.69 14.34
C THR A 153 -9.65 -11.56 13.61
N SER A 154 -10.25 -11.02 12.55
CA SER A 154 -11.21 -11.71 11.69
C SER A 154 -10.73 -11.73 10.24
N PRO A 155 -11.17 -12.71 9.42
CA PRO A 155 -10.96 -12.67 7.99
C PRO A 155 -11.71 -11.49 7.37
N ILE A 156 -11.14 -10.95 6.30
CA ILE A 156 -11.73 -9.93 5.44
C ILE A 156 -11.60 -10.37 3.99
N TRP A 157 -12.25 -9.68 3.10
CA TRP A 157 -12.14 -9.91 1.66
C TRP A 157 -12.19 -8.59 0.89
N MET A 158 -11.67 -8.61 -0.32
CA MET A 158 -11.75 -7.52 -1.28
C MET A 158 -12.67 -7.95 -2.42
N GLY A 159 -13.63 -7.12 -2.75
CA GLY A 159 -14.64 -7.38 -3.75
C GLY A 159 -15.78 -6.37 -3.66
N ASP A 160 -16.91 -6.70 -4.26
CA ASP A 160 -18.11 -5.90 -4.21
C ASP A 160 -18.89 -6.09 -2.90
N GLU A 161 -19.86 -5.22 -2.63
CA GLU A 161 -20.68 -5.26 -1.40
C GLU A 161 -21.49 -6.56 -1.20
N HIS A 162 -21.72 -7.31 -2.28
CA HIS A 162 -22.41 -8.60 -2.26
C HIS A 162 -21.48 -9.81 -2.15
N ASP A 163 -20.16 -9.58 -2.18
CA ASP A 163 -19.20 -10.65 -2.05
C ASP A 163 -19.12 -11.18 -0.62
N THR A 164 -18.68 -12.42 -0.54
CA THR A 164 -18.46 -13.16 0.72
C THR A 164 -17.07 -13.77 0.70
N LEU A 165 -16.67 -14.38 1.81
CA LEU A 165 -15.43 -15.18 1.86
C LEU A 165 -15.38 -16.31 0.81
N GLU A 166 -16.53 -16.71 0.24
CA GLU A 166 -16.62 -17.77 -0.76
C GLU A 166 -16.52 -17.24 -2.19
N SER A 167 -17.13 -16.06 -2.45
CA SER A 167 -17.24 -15.46 -3.79
C SER A 167 -16.20 -14.39 -4.09
N ALA A 168 -15.64 -13.75 -3.08
CA ALA A 168 -14.76 -12.61 -3.26
C ALA A 168 -13.54 -12.91 -4.15
N PRO A 169 -13.16 -11.99 -5.05
CA PRO A 169 -12.03 -12.18 -5.94
C PRO A 169 -10.70 -12.34 -5.21
N PHE A 170 -10.51 -11.64 -4.09
CA PHE A 170 -9.30 -11.73 -3.28
C PHE A 170 -9.61 -11.82 -1.78
N ILE A 171 -8.95 -12.75 -1.10
CA ILE A 171 -9.02 -12.91 0.36
C ILE A 171 -7.59 -12.82 0.90
N PRO A 172 -7.26 -11.75 1.64
CA PRO A 172 -5.97 -11.60 2.31
C PRO A 172 -5.69 -12.75 3.30
N PRO A 173 -4.46 -12.90 3.78
CA PRO A 173 -4.11 -13.97 4.73
C PRO A 173 -5.06 -14.03 5.91
N ALA A 174 -5.37 -15.22 6.41
CA ALA A 174 -6.09 -15.39 7.67
C ALA A 174 -5.34 -14.70 8.82
N PRO A 175 -5.99 -14.29 9.93
CA PRO A 175 -5.35 -13.49 10.98
C PRO A 175 -4.00 -14.01 11.47
N ASP A 176 -3.85 -15.31 11.70
CA ASP A 176 -2.58 -15.89 12.15
C ASP A 176 -1.48 -15.83 11.08
N ASP A 177 -1.84 -16.06 9.81
CA ASP A 177 -0.90 -15.95 8.69
C ASP A 177 -0.60 -14.49 8.37
N MET A 178 -1.57 -13.60 8.55
CA MET A 178 -1.40 -12.15 8.44
C MET A 178 -0.34 -11.64 9.41
N LEU A 179 -0.40 -12.04 10.68
CA LEU A 179 0.58 -11.63 11.69
C LEU A 179 2.00 -12.11 11.34
N LYS A 180 2.14 -13.33 10.85
CA LYS A 180 3.45 -13.86 10.38
C LYS A 180 3.97 -13.08 9.18
N ALA A 181 3.13 -12.88 8.16
CA ALA A 181 3.50 -12.14 6.96
C ALA A 181 3.84 -10.67 7.27
N PHE A 182 3.14 -10.06 8.23
CA PHE A 182 3.44 -8.72 8.70
C PHE A 182 4.78 -8.64 9.44
N TYR A 183 5.09 -9.63 10.30
CA TYR A 183 6.38 -9.73 10.95
C TYR A 183 7.53 -9.87 9.93
N ASP A 184 7.36 -10.72 8.92
CA ASP A 184 8.33 -10.87 7.83
C ASP A 184 8.51 -9.55 7.05
N LEU A 185 7.43 -8.80 6.81
CA LEU A 185 7.48 -7.48 6.19
C LEU A 185 8.26 -6.47 7.05
N GLU A 186 8.01 -6.44 8.36
CA GLU A 186 8.75 -5.56 9.30
C GLU A 186 10.25 -5.88 9.31
N GLN A 187 10.62 -7.16 9.30
CA GLN A 187 12.02 -7.59 9.16
C GLN A 187 12.62 -7.11 7.84
N TYR A 188 11.89 -7.24 6.73
CA TYR A 188 12.35 -6.79 5.42
C TYR A 188 12.53 -5.26 5.35
N ILE A 189 11.60 -4.49 5.90
CA ILE A 189 11.68 -3.01 5.97
C ILE A 189 12.99 -2.60 6.63
N ASN A 190 13.35 -3.23 7.76
CA ASN A 190 14.48 -2.87 8.60
C ASN A 190 15.79 -3.60 8.22
N ALA A 191 15.75 -4.47 7.22
CA ALA A 191 16.97 -5.17 6.76
C ALA A 191 17.94 -4.19 6.11
N ASP A 192 19.23 -4.35 6.46
CA ASP A 192 20.36 -3.73 5.77
C ASP A 192 20.75 -4.64 4.61
N ASP A 193 20.36 -4.27 3.40
CA ASP A 193 20.55 -5.05 2.18
C ASP A 193 20.90 -4.13 0.99
N ASP A 194 21.39 -4.72 -0.10
CA ASP A 194 21.80 -4.01 -1.31
C ASP A 194 20.65 -3.72 -2.29
N VAL A 195 19.38 -3.93 -1.89
CA VAL A 195 18.23 -3.67 -2.75
C VAL A 195 18.07 -2.16 -2.94
N HIS A 196 17.96 -1.72 -4.21
CA HIS A 196 17.74 -0.31 -4.52
C HIS A 196 16.52 0.23 -3.76
N PRO A 197 16.61 1.35 -3.00
CA PRO A 197 15.58 1.75 -2.05
C PRO A 197 14.21 2.01 -2.68
N LEU A 198 14.11 2.45 -3.93
CA LEU A 198 12.83 2.62 -4.61
C LEU A 198 12.22 1.30 -5.09
N ILE A 199 13.04 0.31 -5.44
CA ILE A 199 12.57 -1.06 -5.70
C ILE A 199 12.05 -1.67 -4.40
N LYS A 200 12.77 -1.48 -3.29
CA LYS A 200 12.37 -1.91 -1.95
C LYS A 200 11.04 -1.26 -1.52
N ALA A 201 10.87 0.05 -1.77
CA ALA A 201 9.62 0.76 -1.51
C ALA A 201 8.43 0.16 -2.28
N ALA A 202 8.61 -0.17 -3.55
CA ALA A 202 7.58 -0.81 -4.37
C ALA A 202 7.17 -2.18 -3.81
N LEU A 203 8.14 -2.99 -3.39
CA LEU A 203 7.89 -4.31 -2.79
C LEU A 203 7.18 -4.20 -1.43
N ILE A 204 7.61 -3.27 -0.58
CA ILE A 204 6.98 -2.98 0.72
C ILE A 204 5.53 -2.57 0.53
N HIS A 205 5.25 -1.66 -0.40
CA HIS A 205 3.89 -1.22 -0.68
C HIS A 205 3.00 -2.38 -1.14
N TYR A 206 3.46 -3.17 -2.13
CA TYR A 206 2.76 -4.36 -2.59
C TYR A 206 2.44 -5.31 -1.44
N GLN A 207 3.45 -5.67 -0.65
CA GLN A 207 3.32 -6.66 0.41
C GLN A 207 2.33 -6.19 1.48
N PHE A 208 2.38 -4.91 1.87
CA PHE A 208 1.45 -4.34 2.83
C PHE A 208 0.00 -4.40 2.32
N GLU A 209 -0.23 -4.00 1.05
CA GLU A 209 -1.57 -4.04 0.45
C GLU A 209 -2.13 -5.47 0.37
N VAL A 210 -1.28 -6.46 0.10
CA VAL A 210 -1.68 -7.87 0.04
C VAL A 210 -1.94 -8.47 1.42
N ILE A 211 -1.12 -8.13 2.43
CA ILE A 211 -1.31 -8.57 3.81
C ILE A 211 -2.59 -8.00 4.41
N HIS A 212 -2.88 -6.73 4.11
CA HIS A 212 -4.10 -6.02 4.52
C HIS A 212 -4.36 -6.17 6.03
N PRO A 213 -3.50 -5.62 6.89
CA PRO A 213 -3.48 -5.98 8.30
C PRO A 213 -4.60 -5.40 9.15
N PHE A 214 -5.33 -4.40 8.65
CA PHE A 214 -6.43 -3.74 9.37
C PHE A 214 -7.79 -4.14 8.81
N ILE A 215 -8.86 -3.87 9.56
CA ILE A 215 -10.24 -4.09 9.08
C ILE A 215 -10.60 -3.14 7.93
N ASP A 216 -10.11 -1.89 8.00
CA ASP A 216 -10.28 -0.84 7.00
C ASP A 216 -9.10 0.14 7.11
N GLY A 217 -8.95 1.09 6.18
CA GLY A 217 -7.86 2.08 6.21
C GLY A 217 -6.50 1.54 5.77
N ASN A 218 -6.43 0.37 5.16
CA ASN A 218 -5.17 -0.22 4.72
C ASN A 218 -4.53 0.59 3.59
N GLY A 219 -5.30 1.12 2.65
CA GLY A 219 -4.77 1.99 1.60
C GLY A 219 -4.08 3.23 2.16
N ARG A 220 -4.68 3.90 3.17
CA ARG A 220 -4.03 5.00 3.91
C ARG A 220 -2.76 4.53 4.62
N GLY A 221 -2.82 3.34 5.24
CA GLY A 221 -1.66 2.72 5.90
C GLY A 221 -0.51 2.44 4.96
N GLY A 222 -0.77 1.84 3.78
CA GLY A 222 0.24 1.55 2.77
C GLY A 222 0.89 2.80 2.18
N GLN A 223 0.11 3.86 1.99
CA GLN A 223 0.60 5.16 1.53
C GLN A 223 1.47 5.86 2.57
N LEU A 224 1.04 5.86 3.85
CA LEU A 224 1.85 6.36 4.97
C LEU A 224 3.16 5.58 5.11
N LEU A 225 3.10 4.25 5.06
CA LEU A 225 4.28 3.40 5.12
C LEU A 225 5.27 3.74 4.00
N THR A 226 4.78 3.92 2.78
CA THR A 226 5.62 4.28 1.62
C THR A 226 6.29 5.64 1.81
N LEU A 227 5.52 6.66 2.18
CA LEU A 227 6.04 8.01 2.43
C LEU A 227 7.10 8.01 3.53
N LEU A 228 6.83 7.34 4.63
CA LEU A 228 7.74 7.27 5.77
C LEU A 228 8.99 6.45 5.47
N PHE A 229 8.89 5.37 4.69
CA PHE A 229 10.06 4.63 4.23
C PHE A 229 10.99 5.51 3.39
N LEU A 230 10.46 6.33 2.47
CA LEU A 230 11.26 7.25 1.67
C LEU A 230 11.93 8.35 2.54
N ASN A 231 11.26 8.79 3.60
CA ASN A 231 11.82 9.73 4.59
C ASN A 231 12.91 9.07 5.44
N GLU A 232 12.68 7.88 5.97
CA GLU A 232 13.66 7.12 6.78
C GLU A 232 14.95 6.85 5.99
N ARG A 233 14.83 6.58 4.68
CA ARG A 233 15.98 6.39 3.78
C ARG A 233 16.63 7.71 3.33
N GLY A 234 16.18 8.86 3.81
CA GLY A 234 16.70 10.17 3.46
C GLY A 234 16.51 10.58 1.99
N ILE A 235 15.55 9.94 1.30
CA ILE A 235 15.21 10.26 -0.10
C ILE A 235 14.31 11.49 -0.13
N LEU A 236 13.40 11.61 0.83
CA LEU A 236 12.53 12.77 1.05
C LEU A 236 12.76 13.32 2.46
N LYS A 237 12.52 14.62 2.63
CA LYS A 237 12.55 15.33 3.92
C LYS A 237 11.17 15.89 4.23
N GLY A 238 10.15 15.06 4.17
CA GLY A 238 8.77 15.48 4.39
C GLY A 238 7.83 14.93 3.32
N ALA A 239 6.75 15.65 3.05
CA ALA A 239 5.68 15.27 2.14
C ALA A 239 5.84 16.00 0.79
N ALA A 240 6.92 15.72 0.05
CA ALA A 240 7.31 16.46 -1.15
C ALA A 240 6.69 15.93 -2.48
N VAL A 241 6.08 14.71 -2.47
CA VAL A 241 5.50 14.08 -3.67
C VAL A 241 4.15 13.45 -3.38
N ASN A 242 3.20 13.56 -4.31
CA ASN A 242 1.84 13.06 -4.16
C ASN A 242 1.61 11.75 -4.92
N LEU A 243 2.20 10.67 -4.46
CA LEU A 243 2.04 9.33 -5.03
C LEU A 243 0.58 8.83 -5.01
N PRO A 244 -0.23 9.04 -3.92
CA PRO A 244 -1.65 8.69 -3.90
C PRO A 244 -2.45 9.28 -5.06
N ARG A 245 -2.15 10.52 -5.48
CA ARG A 245 -2.78 11.13 -6.65
C ARG A 245 -2.51 10.34 -7.92
N VAL A 246 -1.28 9.87 -8.10
CA VAL A 246 -0.93 9.08 -9.30
C VAL A 246 -1.64 7.74 -9.29
N PHE A 247 -1.71 7.06 -8.14
CA PHE A 247 -2.46 5.82 -8.00
C PHE A 247 -3.96 6.02 -8.28
N HIS A 248 -4.54 7.11 -7.81
CA HIS A 248 -5.94 7.46 -8.09
C HIS A 248 -6.18 7.70 -9.59
N LEU A 249 -5.30 8.46 -10.25
CA LEU A 249 -5.41 8.75 -11.69
C LEU A 249 -5.13 7.52 -12.56
N ARG A 250 -4.34 6.58 -12.07
CA ARG A 250 -3.96 5.32 -12.72
C ARG A 250 -4.53 4.11 -11.99
N GLN A 251 -5.76 4.20 -11.50
CA GLN A 251 -6.37 3.20 -10.62
C GLN A 251 -6.42 1.81 -11.26
N PHE A 252 -6.82 1.70 -12.52
CA PHE A 252 -6.85 0.41 -13.21
C PHE A 252 -5.45 -0.23 -13.33
N PRO A 253 -4.38 0.43 -13.83
CA PRO A 253 -3.02 -0.10 -13.79
C PRO A 253 -2.53 -0.43 -12.38
N TYR A 254 -2.91 0.34 -11.37
CA TYR A 254 -2.55 0.10 -9.97
C TYR A 254 -3.10 -1.25 -9.48
N PHE A 255 -4.41 -1.46 -9.55
CA PHE A 255 -5.02 -2.72 -9.08
C PHE A 255 -4.65 -3.92 -9.94
N THR A 256 -4.55 -3.76 -11.25
CA THR A 256 -4.11 -4.86 -12.13
C THR A 256 -2.64 -5.19 -11.91
N GLY A 257 -1.80 -4.22 -11.53
CA GLY A 257 -0.43 -4.44 -11.13
C GLY A 257 -0.32 -5.33 -9.88
N LEU A 258 -1.06 -5.00 -8.82
CA LEU A 258 -1.14 -5.82 -7.60
C LEU A 258 -1.61 -7.25 -7.91
N ALA A 259 -2.74 -7.39 -8.62
CA ALA A 259 -3.30 -8.69 -8.99
C ALA A 259 -2.35 -9.51 -9.89
N SER A 260 -1.58 -8.87 -10.76
CA SER A 260 -0.65 -9.58 -11.65
C SER A 260 0.48 -10.27 -10.89
N VAL A 261 0.95 -9.67 -9.80
CA VAL A 261 1.96 -10.32 -8.95
C VAL A 261 1.39 -11.57 -8.29
N GLU A 262 0.19 -11.49 -7.71
CA GLU A 262 -0.48 -12.65 -7.09
C GLU A 262 -0.62 -13.81 -8.09
N ILE A 263 -1.12 -13.52 -9.30
CA ILE A 263 -1.47 -14.55 -10.29
C ILE A 263 -0.23 -15.16 -10.97
N SER A 264 0.75 -14.35 -11.31
CA SER A 264 1.87 -14.73 -12.20
C SER A 264 3.27 -14.54 -11.62
N GLY A 265 3.41 -14.05 -10.38
CA GLY A 265 4.70 -13.78 -9.77
C GLY A 265 5.51 -12.67 -10.44
N THR A 266 4.89 -11.83 -11.29
CA THR A 266 5.58 -10.78 -12.07
C THR A 266 5.78 -9.50 -11.26
N TYR A 267 6.63 -9.56 -10.25
CA TYR A 267 7.01 -8.38 -9.44
C TYR A 267 7.63 -7.27 -10.28
N GLU A 268 8.38 -7.60 -11.31
CA GLU A 268 9.06 -6.64 -12.18
C GLU A 268 8.07 -5.67 -12.85
N LYS A 269 6.90 -6.17 -13.25
CA LYS A 269 5.84 -5.34 -13.84
C LYS A 269 5.25 -4.36 -12.82
N TRP A 270 5.03 -4.82 -11.60
CA TRP A 270 4.58 -3.97 -10.50
C TRP A 270 5.62 -2.91 -10.15
N VAL A 271 6.89 -3.32 -9.97
CA VAL A 271 8.00 -2.41 -9.65
C VAL A 271 8.13 -1.33 -10.73
N ARG A 272 8.04 -1.68 -12.00
CA ARG A 272 8.07 -0.73 -13.11
C ARG A 272 6.94 0.30 -13.00
N PHE A 273 5.71 -0.16 -12.82
CA PHE A 273 4.56 0.74 -12.63
C PHE A 273 4.79 1.71 -11.46
N PHE A 274 5.28 1.21 -10.34
CA PHE A 274 5.53 2.01 -9.14
C PHE A 274 6.63 3.06 -9.37
N LEU A 275 7.73 2.70 -10.01
CA LEU A 275 8.82 3.61 -10.36
C LEU A 275 8.36 4.71 -11.33
N GLU A 276 7.56 4.34 -12.34
CA GLU A 276 6.95 5.31 -13.26
C GLU A 276 5.97 6.24 -12.55
N ALA A 277 5.23 5.74 -11.55
CA ALA A 277 4.35 6.56 -10.74
C ALA A 277 5.14 7.59 -9.92
N LEU A 278 6.29 7.21 -9.35
CA LEU A 278 7.18 8.13 -8.63
C LEU A 278 7.74 9.25 -9.51
N MET A 279 7.95 9.00 -10.80
CA MET A 279 8.47 10.02 -11.73
C MET A 279 7.45 11.09 -12.14
N VAL A 280 6.18 10.93 -11.78
CA VAL A 280 5.09 11.89 -12.09
C VAL A 280 4.31 12.34 -10.85
N ALA A 281 4.78 11.94 -9.67
CA ALA A 281 4.15 12.22 -8.37
C ALA A 281 4.41 13.66 -7.86
#